data_a1cf6fef77496433ea902b563cf00168
#
_entry.id   a1cf6fef77496433ea902b563cf00168
#
_cell.length_a   1.000
_cell.length_b   1.000
_cell.length_c   1.000
_cell.angle_alpha   90.00
_cell.angle_beta   90.00
_cell.angle_gamma   90.00
#
_symmetry.space_group_name_H-M   'P 1'
#
loop_
_entity.id
_entity.type
_entity.pdbx_description
1 polymer ?
#
loop_
_entity_poly.entity_id
_entity_poly.type
_entity_poly.pdbx_seq_one_letter_code
_entity_poly.pdbx_strand_id
1 'polypeptide(L)'
;MYEPLSNLDAKLRAQMRVELAKLHKELKTTVIYVTHDQTEAMTLGTKIIDMKDDVVQQADTPGQIYRHPANKFVAGFIGAPSKNFMDTMVTERIGAVYLEADGGVTLRAKGENEMVLRRAYLGKMVILGLRPEDLQDETTASAHRICYEENQLKAFVDLREMIGAEAYLHMNTGKNLITARVPSEVPVTVKESITLYADMEKAQIFDPFTEENILSLPVEKEERATA
;
A
#
# COMPACT_ATOMS: atom_id res chain seq x y z
N MET A 1 -6.26 -27.94 -1.81
CA MET A 1 -5.70 -27.82 -3.16
C MET A 1 -4.36 -27.09 -3.02
N TYR A 2 -3.32 -27.61 -3.64
CA TYR A 2 -2.00 -26.99 -3.60
C TYR A 2 -1.63 -26.50 -4.99
N GLU A 3 -1.55 -25.18 -5.19
CA GLU A 3 -1.24 -24.46 -6.43
C GLU A 3 -1.89 -25.05 -7.70
N PRO A 4 -3.21 -25.28 -7.72
CA PRO A 4 -3.86 -26.06 -8.79
C PRO A 4 -3.86 -25.35 -10.16
N LEU A 5 -3.59 -24.05 -10.22
CA LEU A 5 -3.60 -23.28 -11.46
C LEU A 5 -2.19 -22.86 -11.96
N SER A 6 -1.12 -23.25 -11.25
CA SER A 6 0.25 -22.79 -11.51
C SER A 6 0.75 -23.15 -12.92
N ASN A 7 0.33 -24.28 -13.48
CA ASN A 7 0.77 -24.78 -14.79
C ASN A 7 -0.10 -24.32 -15.96
N LEU A 8 -1.08 -23.44 -15.74
CA LEU A 8 -1.97 -22.96 -16.79
C LEU A 8 -1.47 -21.64 -17.40
N ASP A 9 -1.75 -21.45 -18.70
CA ASP A 9 -1.57 -20.14 -19.33
C ASP A 9 -2.49 -19.07 -18.71
N ALA A 10 -2.16 -17.79 -18.92
CA ALA A 10 -2.85 -16.66 -18.29
C ALA A 10 -4.36 -16.61 -18.60
N LYS A 11 -4.75 -16.94 -19.84
CA LYS A 11 -6.16 -16.91 -20.27
C LYS A 11 -6.96 -18.03 -19.59
N LEU A 12 -6.43 -19.25 -19.63
CA LEU A 12 -7.07 -20.41 -19.02
C LEU A 12 -7.12 -20.26 -17.48
N ARG A 13 -6.05 -19.72 -16.87
CA ARG A 13 -6.02 -19.42 -15.43
C ARG A 13 -7.13 -18.44 -15.03
N ALA A 14 -7.34 -17.36 -15.82
CA ALA A 14 -8.41 -16.41 -15.56
C ALA A 14 -9.81 -17.06 -15.65
N GLN A 15 -10.04 -17.91 -16.64
CA GLN A 15 -11.29 -18.65 -16.78
C GLN A 15 -11.52 -19.61 -15.61
N MET A 16 -10.50 -20.38 -15.24
CA MET A 16 -10.57 -21.35 -14.15
C MET A 16 -10.84 -20.69 -12.79
N ARG A 17 -10.29 -19.50 -12.53
CA ARG A 17 -10.63 -18.75 -11.32
C ARG A 17 -12.12 -18.46 -11.22
N VAL A 18 -12.74 -18.03 -12.32
CA VAL A 18 -14.18 -17.75 -12.34
C VAL A 18 -14.99 -19.02 -12.07
N GLU A 19 -14.63 -20.14 -12.73
CA GLU A 19 -15.34 -21.42 -12.52
C GLU A 19 -15.18 -21.96 -11.11
N LEU A 20 -13.97 -21.88 -10.53
CA LEU A 20 -13.74 -22.29 -9.14
C LEU A 20 -14.52 -21.43 -8.14
N ALA A 21 -14.60 -20.11 -8.37
CA ALA A 21 -15.39 -19.22 -7.53
C ALA A 21 -16.89 -19.56 -7.57
N LYS A 22 -17.43 -19.88 -8.75
CA LYS A 22 -18.83 -20.33 -8.91
C LYS A 22 -19.05 -21.65 -8.18
N LEU A 23 -18.20 -22.64 -8.43
CA LEU A 23 -18.30 -23.97 -7.84
C LEU A 23 -18.26 -23.91 -6.30
N HIS A 24 -17.36 -23.09 -5.74
CA HIS A 24 -17.27 -22.92 -4.28
C HIS A 24 -18.59 -22.33 -3.70
N LYS A 25 -19.22 -21.36 -4.39
CA LYS A 25 -20.50 -20.79 -3.98
C LYS A 25 -21.64 -21.82 -4.00
N GLU A 26 -21.64 -22.72 -4.99
CA GLU A 26 -22.65 -23.78 -5.12
C GLU A 26 -22.47 -24.87 -4.08
N LEU A 27 -21.26 -25.34 -3.88
CA LEU A 27 -20.98 -26.45 -2.98
C LEU A 27 -21.10 -26.09 -1.48
N LYS A 28 -20.89 -24.83 -1.12
CA LYS A 28 -20.92 -24.32 0.26
C LYS A 28 -20.05 -25.14 1.25
N THR A 29 -18.95 -25.68 0.75
CA THR A 29 -18.00 -26.48 1.53
C THR A 29 -16.79 -25.65 1.90
N THR A 30 -16.10 -26.01 2.98
CA THR A 30 -14.81 -25.39 3.31
C THR A 30 -13.72 -25.96 2.41
N VAL A 31 -13.03 -25.10 1.71
CA VAL A 31 -11.91 -25.46 0.82
C VAL A 31 -10.65 -24.76 1.29
N ILE A 32 -9.57 -25.51 1.50
CA ILE A 32 -8.24 -24.94 1.70
C ILE A 32 -7.54 -24.88 0.35
N TYR A 33 -7.14 -23.65 -0.05
CA TYR A 33 -6.47 -23.36 -1.31
C TYR A 33 -5.12 -22.72 -1.03
N VAL A 34 -4.04 -23.36 -1.45
CA VAL A 34 -2.67 -22.85 -1.30
C VAL A 34 -2.21 -22.28 -2.63
N THR A 35 -1.73 -21.07 -2.64
CA THR A 35 -1.20 -20.40 -3.83
C THR A 35 -0.16 -19.36 -3.43
N HIS A 36 0.76 -19.05 -4.33
CA HIS A 36 1.65 -17.90 -4.27
C HIS A 36 1.14 -16.73 -5.16
N ASP A 37 0.05 -16.95 -5.90
CA ASP A 37 -0.57 -15.91 -6.74
C ASP A 37 -1.57 -15.11 -5.90
N GLN A 38 -1.21 -13.85 -5.61
CA GLN A 38 -2.06 -12.93 -4.86
C GLN A 38 -3.41 -12.66 -5.54
N THR A 39 -3.48 -12.70 -6.89
CA THR A 39 -4.74 -12.51 -7.62
C THR A 39 -5.70 -13.66 -7.36
N GLU A 40 -5.18 -14.89 -7.29
CA GLU A 40 -5.97 -16.05 -6.90
C GLU A 40 -6.47 -15.93 -5.48
N ALA A 41 -5.58 -15.61 -4.54
CA ALA A 41 -5.94 -15.43 -3.13
C ALA A 41 -7.02 -14.36 -2.94
N MET A 42 -6.86 -13.19 -3.57
CA MET A 42 -7.81 -12.07 -3.48
C MET A 42 -9.14 -12.33 -4.16
N THR A 43 -9.16 -13.18 -5.21
CA THR A 43 -10.37 -13.47 -6.00
C THR A 43 -11.18 -14.64 -5.45
N LEU A 44 -10.50 -15.72 -5.03
CA LEU A 44 -11.13 -16.97 -4.59
C LEU A 44 -11.35 -17.03 -3.10
N GLY A 45 -10.49 -16.39 -2.31
CA GLY A 45 -10.52 -16.47 -0.85
C GLY A 45 -11.69 -15.70 -0.24
N THR A 46 -12.44 -16.34 0.65
CA THR A 46 -13.32 -15.65 1.61
C THR A 46 -12.54 -15.21 2.84
N LYS A 47 -11.45 -15.91 3.13
CA LYS A 47 -10.45 -15.60 4.13
C LYS A 47 -9.07 -15.92 3.56
N ILE A 48 -8.12 -15.00 3.72
CA ILE A 48 -6.72 -15.19 3.35
C ILE A 48 -5.92 -15.37 4.63
N ILE A 49 -4.99 -16.30 4.62
CA ILE A 49 -4.00 -16.52 5.67
C ILE A 49 -2.64 -16.27 5.02
N ASP A 50 -2.04 -15.14 5.34
CA ASP A 50 -0.70 -14.79 4.85
C ASP A 50 0.36 -15.33 5.83
N MET A 51 1.35 -16.03 5.29
CA MET A 51 2.36 -16.73 6.07
C MET A 51 3.77 -16.36 5.62
N LYS A 52 4.66 -16.23 6.59
CA LYS A 52 6.09 -16.04 6.38
C LYS A 52 6.85 -16.89 7.39
N ASP A 53 7.83 -17.66 6.92
CA ASP A 53 8.70 -18.47 7.77
C ASP A 53 7.91 -19.35 8.77
N ASP A 54 6.89 -20.06 8.26
CA ASP A 54 5.97 -20.93 9.02
C ASP A 54 5.10 -20.19 10.08
N VAL A 55 5.14 -18.86 10.11
CA VAL A 55 4.34 -18.04 11.03
C VAL A 55 3.24 -17.30 10.27
N VAL A 56 2.01 -17.38 10.81
CA VAL A 56 0.88 -16.61 10.30
C VAL A 56 1.11 -15.14 10.60
N GLN A 57 1.19 -14.33 9.55
CA GLN A 57 1.37 -12.88 9.65
C GLN A 57 0.04 -12.16 9.80
N GLN A 58 -0.97 -12.58 9.04
CA GLN A 58 -2.34 -12.08 9.14
C GLN A 58 -3.33 -13.11 8.60
N ALA A 59 -4.54 -13.13 9.18
CA ALA A 59 -5.62 -13.99 8.73
C ALA A 59 -6.94 -13.22 8.74
N ASP A 60 -7.39 -12.74 7.57
CA ASP A 60 -8.57 -11.89 7.45
C ASP A 60 -9.25 -12.02 6.07
N THR A 61 -10.33 -11.27 5.85
CA THR A 61 -10.94 -11.14 4.52
C THR A 61 -10.01 -10.43 3.54
N PRO A 62 -10.11 -10.71 2.23
CA PRO A 62 -9.27 -10.04 1.22
C PRO A 62 -9.28 -8.51 1.35
N GLY A 63 -10.47 -7.92 1.55
CA GLY A 63 -10.60 -6.47 1.68
C GLY A 63 -9.90 -5.91 2.92
N GLN A 64 -9.89 -6.62 4.04
CA GLN A 64 -9.21 -6.19 5.26
C GLN A 64 -7.69 -6.29 5.11
N ILE A 65 -7.17 -7.41 4.62
CA ILE A 65 -5.73 -7.58 4.38
C ILE A 65 -5.20 -6.50 3.44
N TYR A 66 -5.96 -6.15 2.40
CA TYR A 66 -5.57 -5.11 1.45
C TYR A 66 -5.53 -3.72 2.08
N ARG A 67 -6.60 -3.34 2.83
CA ARG A 67 -6.74 -1.99 3.40
C ARG A 67 -6.02 -1.81 4.74
N HIS A 68 -5.95 -2.86 5.56
CA HIS A 68 -5.42 -2.84 6.93
C HIS A 68 -4.41 -3.97 7.14
N PRO A 69 -3.29 -3.99 6.41
CA PRO A 69 -2.24 -4.97 6.63
C PRO A 69 -1.65 -4.80 8.03
N ALA A 70 -1.45 -5.92 8.72
CA ALA A 70 -0.93 -5.93 10.07
C ALA A 70 0.53 -5.48 10.15
N ASN A 71 1.31 -5.75 9.10
CA ASN A 71 2.72 -5.40 9.06
C ASN A 71 3.19 -5.07 7.62
N LYS A 72 4.42 -4.61 7.50
CA LYS A 72 5.08 -4.25 6.24
C LYS A 72 5.17 -5.42 5.26
N PHE A 73 5.40 -6.64 5.78
CA PHE A 73 5.47 -7.84 4.94
C PHE A 73 4.15 -8.07 4.20
N VAL A 74 3.03 -8.15 4.93
CA VAL A 74 1.68 -8.30 4.34
C VAL A 74 1.37 -7.17 3.38
N ALA A 75 1.70 -5.92 3.76
CA ALA A 75 1.48 -4.74 2.93
C ALA A 75 2.24 -4.77 1.61
N GLY A 76 3.45 -5.33 1.61
CA GLY A 76 4.31 -5.45 0.42
C GLY A 76 3.98 -6.65 -0.44
N PHE A 77 3.46 -7.73 0.16
CA PHE A 77 3.08 -8.93 -0.56
C PHE A 77 1.74 -8.78 -1.29
N ILE A 78 0.77 -8.11 -0.69
CA ILE A 78 -0.58 -7.95 -1.25
C ILE A 78 -0.70 -6.68 -2.08
N GLY A 79 -0.87 -6.83 -3.38
CA GLY A 79 -1.06 -5.76 -4.37
C GLY A 79 -0.06 -5.83 -5.53
N ALA A 80 -0.52 -5.62 -6.75
CA ALA A 80 0.30 -5.55 -7.97
C ALA A 80 0.05 -4.22 -8.70
N PRO A 81 1.07 -3.39 -8.82
CA PRO A 81 2.42 -3.47 -8.26
C PRO A 81 2.44 -3.44 -6.72
N SER A 82 3.58 -3.85 -6.16
CA SER A 82 3.80 -3.79 -4.71
C SER A 82 3.71 -2.36 -4.17
N LYS A 83 3.42 -2.23 -2.88
CA LYS A 83 3.39 -0.95 -2.18
C LYS A 83 4.76 -0.28 -2.17
N ASN A 84 4.79 1.03 -2.35
CA ASN A 84 5.99 1.85 -2.14
C ASN A 84 6.26 1.98 -0.64
N PHE A 85 7.52 1.82 -0.25
CA PHE A 85 7.96 2.05 1.12
C PHE A 85 9.05 3.11 1.14
N MET A 86 8.92 4.07 2.04
CA MET A 86 9.89 5.14 2.25
C MET A 86 10.18 5.32 3.74
N ASP A 87 11.44 5.36 4.11
CA ASP A 87 11.84 5.75 5.46
C ASP A 87 11.62 7.25 5.62
N THR A 88 10.88 7.63 6.65
CA THR A 88 10.48 9.02 6.88
C THR A 88 10.70 9.45 8.32
N MET A 89 11.15 10.69 8.50
CA MET A 89 11.23 11.35 9.79
C MET A 89 9.88 12.02 10.10
N VAL A 90 9.36 11.81 11.30
CA VAL A 90 8.13 12.44 11.76
C VAL A 90 8.45 13.81 12.34
N THR A 91 7.92 14.86 11.74
CA THR A 91 8.11 16.25 12.18
C THR A 91 6.78 16.95 12.44
N GLU A 92 6.79 18.02 13.21
CA GLU A 92 5.62 18.85 13.43
C GLU A 92 5.89 20.28 12.99
N ARG A 93 4.96 20.86 12.20
CA ARG A 93 5.01 22.26 11.74
C ARG A 93 3.63 22.88 11.84
N ILE A 94 3.51 24.02 12.51
CA ILE A 94 2.26 24.80 12.63
C ILE A 94 1.06 23.93 13.05
N GLY A 95 1.28 23.02 14.02
CA GLY A 95 0.23 22.15 14.55
C GLY A 95 -0.19 20.99 13.64
N ALA A 96 0.51 20.72 12.53
CA ALA A 96 0.30 19.57 11.66
C ALA A 96 1.52 18.65 11.68
N VAL A 97 1.30 17.34 11.52
CA VAL A 97 2.36 16.32 11.49
C VAL A 97 2.73 16.02 10.05
N TYR A 98 4.02 15.96 9.78
CA TYR A 98 4.59 15.68 8.47
C TYR A 98 5.52 14.49 8.51
N LEU A 99 5.59 13.81 7.39
CA LEU A 99 6.49 12.71 7.09
C LEU A 99 7.51 13.20 6.05
N GLU A 100 8.75 13.29 6.46
CA GLU A 100 9.85 13.81 5.64
C GLU A 100 10.76 12.67 5.23
N ALA A 101 10.85 12.42 3.92
CA ALA A 101 11.76 11.45 3.34
C ALA A 101 12.91 12.13 2.58
N ASP A 102 13.95 11.37 2.34
CA ASP A 102 15.04 11.80 1.46
C ASP A 102 14.52 12.18 0.06
N GLY A 103 15.23 13.10 -0.61
CA GLY A 103 14.82 13.61 -1.93
C GLY A 103 13.83 14.78 -1.85
N GLY A 104 13.62 15.36 -0.66
CA GLY A 104 12.78 16.54 -0.48
C GLY A 104 11.27 16.21 -0.42
N VAL A 105 10.93 14.97 -0.21
CA VAL A 105 9.54 14.53 -0.02
C VAL A 105 9.06 14.96 1.37
N THR A 106 7.97 15.72 1.41
CA THR A 106 7.31 16.16 2.65
C THR A 106 5.80 15.99 2.47
N LEU A 107 5.21 15.06 3.21
CA LEU A 107 3.79 14.72 3.10
C LEU A 107 3.12 14.89 4.47
N ARG A 108 1.96 15.55 4.48
CA ARG A 108 1.19 15.75 5.70
C ARG A 108 0.47 14.46 6.11
N ALA A 109 0.69 14.02 7.33
CA ALA A 109 -0.07 12.92 7.91
C ALA A 109 -1.54 13.31 8.09
N LYS A 110 -2.44 12.33 7.95
CA LYS A 110 -3.89 12.54 8.10
C LYS A 110 -4.56 11.44 8.90
N GLY A 111 -5.78 11.72 9.35
CA GLY A 111 -6.63 10.74 10.03
C GLY A 111 -6.03 10.20 11.32
N GLU A 112 -6.25 8.91 11.55
CA GLU A 112 -5.76 8.21 12.74
C GLU A 112 -4.24 8.15 12.80
N ASN A 113 -3.56 8.09 11.66
CA ASN A 113 -2.11 8.12 11.58
C ASN A 113 -1.54 9.39 12.21
N GLU A 114 -2.11 10.57 11.93
CA GLU A 114 -1.63 11.84 12.51
C GLU A 114 -1.67 11.80 14.04
N MET A 115 -2.74 11.25 14.63
CA MET A 115 -2.89 11.18 16.10
C MET A 115 -1.83 10.25 16.72
N VAL A 116 -1.61 9.08 16.15
CA VAL A 116 -0.62 8.13 16.66
C VAL A 116 0.80 8.66 16.48
N LEU A 117 1.11 9.22 15.31
CA LEU A 117 2.41 9.82 15.02
C LEU A 117 2.75 10.97 15.98
N ARG A 118 1.79 11.86 16.20
CA ARG A 118 1.95 12.98 17.15
C ARG A 118 2.25 12.51 18.56
N ARG A 119 1.56 11.45 18.99
CA ARG A 119 1.68 10.94 20.37
C ARG A 119 2.97 10.16 20.61
N ALA A 120 3.39 9.32 19.67
CA ALA A 120 4.41 8.30 19.93
C ALA A 120 5.66 8.41 19.06
N TYR A 121 5.61 9.13 17.93
CA TYR A 121 6.67 9.07 16.90
C TYR A 121 7.27 10.44 16.54
N LEU A 122 6.89 11.55 17.18
CA LEU A 122 7.53 12.85 16.91
C LEU A 122 9.05 12.76 17.12
N GLY A 123 9.80 13.21 16.09
CA GLY A 123 11.27 13.15 16.07
C GLY A 123 11.84 11.75 15.85
N LYS A 124 11.01 10.77 15.47
CA LYS A 124 11.44 9.40 15.21
C LYS A 124 11.26 9.04 13.73
N MET A 125 11.99 8.03 13.30
CA MET A 125 11.81 7.41 11.98
C MET A 125 10.62 6.47 12.01
N VAL A 126 9.89 6.41 10.87
CA VAL A 126 8.84 5.45 10.58
C VAL A 126 8.93 5.05 9.10
N ILE A 127 8.30 3.94 8.72
CA ILE A 127 8.20 3.53 7.33
C ILE A 127 6.83 3.94 6.79
N LEU A 128 6.82 4.85 5.82
CA LEU A 128 5.62 5.24 5.08
C LEU A 128 5.36 4.26 3.94
N GLY A 129 4.17 3.69 3.89
CA GLY A 129 3.69 2.82 2.83
C GLY A 129 2.59 3.49 2.00
N LEU A 130 2.81 3.65 0.69
CA LEU A 130 1.85 4.20 -0.26
C LEU A 130 1.61 3.22 -1.41
N ARG A 131 0.36 2.95 -1.77
CA ARG A 131 0.07 2.13 -2.93
C ARG A 131 0.28 2.90 -4.23
N PRO A 132 0.65 2.22 -5.33
CA PRO A 132 0.80 2.88 -6.64
C PRO A 132 -0.43 3.66 -7.10
N GLU A 133 -1.62 3.17 -6.82
CA GLU A 133 -2.90 3.82 -7.16
C GLU A 133 -3.28 5.01 -6.25
N ASP A 134 -2.60 5.14 -5.10
CA ASP A 134 -2.79 6.25 -4.17
C ASP A 134 -1.84 7.42 -4.47
N LEU A 135 -0.97 7.29 -5.49
CA LEU A 135 -0.17 8.35 -6.09
C LEU A 135 -0.82 8.79 -7.40
N GLN A 136 -1.49 9.93 -7.40
CA GLN A 136 -2.38 10.36 -8.46
C GLN A 136 -1.83 11.58 -9.20
N ASP A 137 -2.09 11.66 -10.51
CA ASP A 137 -1.86 12.87 -11.30
C ASP A 137 -2.82 14.00 -10.87
N GLU A 138 -2.54 15.21 -11.29
CA GLU A 138 -3.32 16.41 -10.90
C GLU A 138 -4.80 16.30 -11.24
N THR A 139 -5.14 15.75 -12.41
CA THR A 139 -6.54 15.62 -12.84
C THR A 139 -7.30 14.66 -11.95
N THR A 140 -6.72 13.48 -11.68
CA THR A 140 -7.32 12.46 -10.81
C THR A 140 -7.38 12.94 -9.36
N ALA A 141 -6.31 13.56 -8.87
CA ALA A 141 -6.23 14.13 -7.53
C ALA A 141 -7.25 15.23 -7.29
N SER A 142 -7.49 16.09 -8.28
CA SER A 142 -8.51 17.15 -8.23
C SER A 142 -9.91 16.54 -8.16
N ALA A 143 -10.20 15.52 -8.96
CA ALA A 143 -11.49 14.82 -8.93
C ALA A 143 -11.75 14.16 -7.56
N HIS A 144 -10.71 13.64 -6.92
CA HIS A 144 -10.79 13.03 -5.58
C HIS A 144 -10.61 14.04 -4.43
N ARG A 145 -10.42 15.33 -4.73
CA ARG A 145 -10.23 16.40 -3.75
C ARG A 145 -9.02 16.19 -2.83
N ILE A 146 -7.94 15.64 -3.35
CA ILE A 146 -6.66 15.46 -2.65
C ILE A 146 -5.52 16.30 -3.23
N CYS A 147 -5.83 17.21 -4.15
CA CYS A 147 -4.87 18.10 -4.79
C CYS A 147 -4.50 19.26 -3.84
N TYR A 148 -3.61 18.99 -2.87
CA TYR A 148 -3.10 19.99 -1.93
C TYR A 148 -1.57 20.04 -2.00
N GLU A 149 -1.00 21.22 -1.75
CA GLU A 149 0.46 21.40 -1.71
C GLU A 149 1.14 20.44 -0.71
N GLU A 150 0.50 20.21 0.43
CA GLU A 150 0.98 19.33 1.51
C GLU A 150 1.02 17.83 1.16
N ASN A 151 0.40 17.45 0.02
CA ASN A 151 0.35 16.06 -0.46
C ASN A 151 1.16 15.87 -1.75
N GLN A 152 1.85 16.90 -2.22
CA GLN A 152 2.64 16.84 -3.45
C GLN A 152 3.90 15.99 -3.26
N LEU A 153 4.14 15.15 -4.25
CA LEU A 153 5.36 14.37 -4.38
C LEU A 153 5.94 14.60 -5.78
N LYS A 154 7.14 15.19 -5.82
CA LYS A 154 7.88 15.42 -7.06
C LYS A 154 8.82 14.26 -7.29
N ALA A 155 8.74 13.63 -8.47
CA ALA A 155 9.57 12.49 -8.81
C ALA A 155 10.07 12.59 -10.25
N PHE A 156 11.25 12.02 -10.51
CA PHE A 156 11.82 11.89 -11.84
C PHE A 156 11.39 10.56 -12.45
N VAL A 157 10.85 10.60 -13.68
CA VAL A 157 10.33 9.41 -14.37
C VAL A 157 11.46 8.68 -15.07
N ASP A 158 11.80 7.49 -14.57
CA ASP A 158 12.81 6.62 -15.17
C ASP A 158 12.25 5.77 -16.30
N LEU A 159 11.04 5.24 -16.12
CA LEU A 159 10.37 4.36 -17.09
C LEU A 159 8.85 4.53 -17.00
N ARG A 160 8.19 4.43 -18.15
CA ARG A 160 6.73 4.32 -18.28
C ARG A 160 6.38 2.98 -18.91
N GLU A 161 5.63 2.18 -18.20
CA GLU A 161 5.14 0.87 -18.65
C GLU A 161 3.64 0.95 -18.95
N MET A 162 3.26 0.73 -20.23
CA MET A 162 1.86 0.78 -20.66
C MET A 162 1.17 -0.56 -20.44
N ILE A 163 0.08 -0.57 -19.70
CA ILE A 163 -0.72 -1.76 -19.36
C ILE A 163 -2.19 -1.62 -19.81
N GLY A 164 -2.40 -1.10 -21.00
CA GLY A 164 -3.73 -0.86 -21.56
C GLY A 164 -4.26 0.51 -21.23
N ALA A 165 -5.37 0.59 -20.47
CA ALA A 165 -5.98 1.86 -20.04
C ALA A 165 -5.21 2.58 -18.92
N GLU A 166 -4.21 1.94 -18.37
CA GLU A 166 -3.36 2.47 -17.30
C GLU A 166 -1.89 2.38 -17.67
N ALA A 167 -1.05 3.11 -16.97
CA ALA A 167 0.39 3.03 -17.05
C ALA A 167 1.02 2.97 -15.66
N TYR A 168 2.09 2.19 -15.52
CA TYR A 168 2.97 2.28 -14.37
C TYR A 168 4.08 3.26 -14.66
N LEU A 169 4.28 4.21 -13.76
CA LEU A 169 5.39 5.14 -13.78
C LEU A 169 6.40 4.68 -12.73
N HIS A 170 7.55 4.20 -13.20
CA HIS A 170 8.68 3.90 -12.33
C HIS A 170 9.52 5.17 -12.20
N MET A 171 9.68 5.63 -10.99
CA MET A 171 10.22 6.96 -10.70
C MET A 171 11.18 6.91 -9.52
N ASN A 172 11.95 7.97 -9.39
CA ASN A 172 12.77 8.19 -8.21
C ASN A 172 12.61 9.62 -7.66
N THR A 173 12.80 9.77 -6.35
CA THR A 173 12.84 11.06 -5.65
C THR A 173 14.26 11.40 -5.21
N GLY A 174 15.26 10.88 -5.92
CA GLY A 174 16.67 10.95 -5.58
C GLY A 174 17.17 9.67 -4.88
N LYS A 175 16.59 9.28 -3.73
CA LYS A 175 16.97 8.05 -3.01
C LYS A 175 15.88 6.99 -2.98
N ASN A 176 14.62 7.41 -3.07
CA ASN A 176 13.50 6.47 -3.03
C ASN A 176 13.05 6.10 -4.44
N LEU A 177 12.97 4.81 -4.71
CA LEU A 177 12.32 4.27 -5.90
C LEU A 177 10.84 4.12 -5.59
N ILE A 178 9.99 4.67 -6.46
CA ILE A 178 8.54 4.64 -6.30
C ILE A 178 7.86 4.30 -7.62
N THR A 179 6.72 3.64 -7.53
CA THR A 179 5.86 3.33 -8.67
C THR A 179 4.50 3.99 -8.45
N ALA A 180 3.99 4.70 -9.46
CA ALA A 180 2.61 5.16 -9.49
C ALA A 180 1.82 4.42 -10.56
N ARG A 181 0.51 4.27 -10.35
CA ARG A 181 -0.44 3.76 -11.34
C ARG A 181 -1.37 4.90 -11.72
N VAL A 182 -1.26 5.31 -12.98
CA VAL A 182 -2.00 6.46 -13.53
C VAL A 182 -2.77 6.07 -14.79
N PRO A 183 -3.82 6.83 -15.17
CA PRO A 183 -4.45 6.66 -16.49
C PRO A 183 -3.44 6.76 -17.62
N SER A 184 -3.64 5.99 -18.70
CA SER A 184 -2.72 5.96 -19.85
C SER A 184 -2.66 7.28 -20.61
N GLU A 185 -3.66 8.14 -20.46
CA GLU A 185 -3.75 9.44 -21.12
C GLU A 185 -2.92 10.54 -20.42
N VAL A 186 -2.44 10.28 -19.20
CA VAL A 186 -1.62 11.26 -18.45
C VAL A 186 -0.37 11.58 -19.26
N PRO A 187 -0.16 12.89 -19.59
CA PRO A 187 1.01 13.30 -20.38
C PRO A 187 2.27 13.20 -19.51
N VAL A 188 3.06 12.18 -19.75
CA VAL A 188 4.31 11.93 -19.03
C VAL A 188 5.45 11.76 -20.01
N THR A 189 6.49 12.53 -19.83
CA THR A 189 7.76 12.38 -20.56
C THR A 189 8.76 11.63 -19.70
N VAL A 190 9.29 10.52 -20.24
CA VAL A 190 10.39 9.79 -19.59
C VAL A 190 11.64 10.68 -19.51
N LYS A 191 12.35 10.63 -18.40
CA LYS A 191 13.51 11.50 -18.05
C LYS A 191 13.14 12.96 -17.72
N GLU A 192 11.88 13.21 -17.41
CA GLU A 192 11.42 14.48 -16.84
C GLU A 192 10.77 14.28 -15.46
N SER A 193 10.62 15.39 -14.73
CA SER A 193 9.96 15.35 -13.43
C SER A 193 8.45 15.48 -13.59
N ILE A 194 7.72 14.70 -12.82
CA ILE A 194 6.27 14.81 -12.65
C ILE A 194 5.94 15.17 -11.21
N THR A 195 4.84 15.89 -11.03
CA THR A 195 4.24 16.10 -9.71
C THR A 195 3.04 15.17 -9.57
N LEU A 196 3.04 14.37 -8.51
CA LEU A 196 1.92 13.52 -8.11
C LEU A 196 1.39 13.97 -6.75
N TYR A 197 0.18 13.54 -6.43
CA TYR A 197 -0.50 13.83 -5.17
C TYR A 197 -0.77 12.52 -4.44
N ALA A 198 -0.28 12.42 -3.21
CA ALA A 198 -0.47 11.24 -2.37
C ALA A 198 -1.81 11.32 -1.62
N ASP A 199 -2.61 10.25 -1.70
CA ASP A 199 -3.79 10.08 -0.85
C ASP A 199 -3.37 9.64 0.55
N MET A 200 -3.06 10.61 1.40
CA MET A 200 -2.52 10.36 2.74
C MET A 200 -3.53 9.77 3.73
N GLU A 201 -4.82 9.75 3.40
CA GLU A 201 -5.82 9.05 4.20
C GLU A 201 -5.72 7.52 4.05
N LYS A 202 -5.15 7.06 2.92
CA LYS A 202 -4.88 5.64 2.65
C LYS A 202 -3.44 5.24 2.98
N ALA A 203 -2.61 6.19 3.39
CA ALA A 203 -1.25 5.91 3.80
C ALA A 203 -1.22 4.91 4.96
N GLN A 204 -0.28 4.00 4.92
CA GLN A 204 -0.03 3.04 6.00
C GLN A 204 1.36 3.29 6.55
N ILE A 205 1.47 3.25 7.86
CA ILE A 205 2.72 3.58 8.54
C ILE A 205 3.12 2.39 9.41
N PHE A 206 4.39 2.06 9.35
CA PHE A 206 4.94 0.91 10.04
C PHE A 206 6.08 1.35 10.96
N ASP A 207 6.15 0.73 12.11
CA ASP A 207 7.29 0.89 13.02
C ASP A 207 8.56 0.33 12.36
N PRO A 208 9.69 1.05 12.37
CA PRO A 208 10.89 0.64 11.64
C PRO A 208 11.59 -0.59 12.24
N PHE A 209 11.32 -0.95 13.50
CA PHE A 209 11.96 -2.06 14.21
C PHE A 209 11.10 -3.33 14.19
N THR A 210 9.81 -3.19 14.47
CA THR A 210 8.89 -4.34 14.52
C THR A 210 8.27 -4.63 13.16
N GLU A 211 8.30 -3.67 12.24
CA GLU A 211 7.59 -3.66 10.95
C GLU A 211 6.06 -3.76 11.10
N GLU A 212 5.51 -3.67 12.30
CA GLU A 212 4.07 -3.68 12.55
C GLU A 212 3.43 -2.36 12.14
N ASN A 213 2.18 -2.41 11.71
CA ASN A 213 1.39 -1.22 11.42
C ASN A 213 1.12 -0.47 12.72
N ILE A 214 1.45 0.82 12.76
CA ILE A 214 1.34 1.63 13.98
C ILE A 214 -0.10 1.73 14.53
N LEU A 215 -1.11 1.55 13.67
CA LEU A 215 -2.51 1.52 14.09
C LEU A 215 -2.92 0.19 14.75
N SER A 216 -2.13 -0.87 14.55
CA SER A 216 -2.34 -2.19 15.16
C SER A 216 -1.62 -2.34 16.51
N LEU A 217 -0.66 -1.46 16.79
CA LEU A 217 0.09 -1.49 18.04
C LEU A 217 -0.78 -1.00 19.20
N PRO A 218 -0.73 -1.66 20.36
CA PRO A 218 -1.37 -1.12 21.57
C PRO A 218 -0.71 0.21 21.92
N VAL A 219 -1.51 1.27 21.94
CA VAL A 219 -1.04 2.57 22.42
C VAL A 219 -0.79 2.40 23.91
N GLU A 220 0.47 2.44 24.37
CA GLU A 220 0.81 2.44 25.78
C GLU A 220 0.00 3.54 26.46
N LYS A 221 -0.89 3.14 27.37
CA LYS A 221 -1.55 4.08 28.27
C LYS A 221 -0.46 4.62 29.16
N GLU A 222 -0.10 5.90 28.98
CA GLU A 222 0.65 6.60 30.03
C GLU A 222 -0.08 6.37 31.35
N GLU A 223 0.52 5.56 32.22
CA GLU A 223 0.15 5.57 33.63
C GLU A 223 0.37 7.01 34.10
N ARG A 224 -0.74 7.69 34.35
CA ARG A 224 -0.71 8.96 35.04
C ARG A 224 0.03 8.70 36.35
N ALA A 225 1.26 9.15 36.43
CA ALA A 225 1.95 9.31 37.69
C ALA A 225 1.14 10.37 38.47
N THR A 226 0.16 9.89 39.24
CA THR A 226 -0.43 10.63 40.35
C THR A 226 0.38 10.28 41.58
N ALA A 227 1.22 11.18 41.98
CA ALA A 227 1.67 11.34 43.33
C ALA A 227 1.66 12.82 43.69
#